data_56a9596c25a066bfd8f735f818256f5f
#
_entry.id   56a9596c25a066bfd8f735f818256f5f
#
_cell.length_a   1.000
_cell.length_b   1.000
_cell.length_c   1.000
_cell.angle_alpha   90.00
_cell.angle_beta   90.00
_cell.angle_gamma   90.00
#
_symmetry.space_group_name_H-M   'P 1'
#
loop_
_entity.id
_entity.type
_entity.pdbx_description
1 polymer ?
#
loop_
_entity_poly.entity_id
_entity_poly.type
_entity_poly.pdbx_seq_one_letter_code
_entity_poly.pdbx_strand_id
1 'polypeptide(L)'
;KNPLSFVEKIKYARKMFPKHARQIMADKKIKNVFDVATKLYDEGYKHVSLVVGSDRLNEFKVLLNKYNGKRARHGFYNFEKINIISAGDRDPDADGATGMSASKMRQAVEQKDFTKFSQGLPRNMSNTEAKRLYNSVRMGMGLKEQKIFQNLIKLEKLSDIREAYVKGMIFKIGDHVVVKENDEVT
;
A
#
# COMPACT_ATOMS: atom_id res chain seq x y z
N LYS A 1 -0.37 -13.10 -3.74
CA LYS A 1 1.02 -12.76 -3.48
C LYS A 1 1.10 -11.33 -2.95
N ASN A 2 2.02 -11.07 -2.03
CA ASN A 2 2.15 -9.76 -1.39
C ASN A 2 3.07 -8.86 -2.25
N PRO A 3 2.57 -7.81 -2.90
CA PRO A 3 3.37 -7.06 -3.87
C PRO A 3 4.42 -6.15 -3.23
N LEU A 4 4.21 -5.72 -1.97
CA LEU A 4 5.15 -4.84 -1.28
C LEU A 4 6.04 -5.62 -0.31
N SER A 5 7.30 -5.27 -0.26
CA SER A 5 8.23 -5.75 0.77
C SER A 5 7.82 -5.24 2.17
N PHE A 6 8.35 -5.85 3.22
CA PHE A 6 8.10 -5.42 4.59
C PHE A 6 8.50 -3.95 4.81
N VAL A 7 9.67 -3.55 4.30
CA VAL A 7 10.19 -2.19 4.45
C VAL A 7 9.28 -1.17 3.75
N GLU A 8 8.82 -1.49 2.53
CA GLU A 8 7.90 -0.62 1.80
C GLU A 8 6.56 -0.47 2.51
N LYS A 9 6.01 -1.57 3.05
CA LYS A 9 4.76 -1.50 3.84
C LYS A 9 4.89 -0.55 5.02
N ILE A 10 5.95 -0.68 5.81
CA ILE A 10 6.19 0.20 6.96
C ILE A 10 6.37 1.65 6.50
N LYS A 11 7.14 1.87 5.43
CA LYS A 11 7.34 3.20 4.85
C LYS A 11 6.03 3.86 4.46
N TYR A 12 5.19 3.15 3.69
CA TYR A 12 3.91 3.71 3.24
C TYR A 12 2.90 3.82 4.38
N ALA A 13 2.83 2.86 5.30
CA ALA A 13 1.97 2.96 6.48
C ALA A 13 2.28 4.21 7.32
N ARG A 14 3.56 4.50 7.57
CA ARG A 14 3.98 5.71 8.30
C ARG A 14 3.65 6.99 7.56
N LYS A 15 3.68 6.98 6.23
CA LYS A 15 3.26 8.13 5.41
C LYS A 15 1.75 8.33 5.41
N MET A 16 0.99 7.25 5.38
CA MET A 16 -0.48 7.29 5.45
C MET A 16 -0.97 7.78 6.82
N PHE A 17 -0.25 7.44 7.88
CA PHE A 17 -0.62 7.77 9.26
C PHE A 17 0.51 8.52 9.99
N PRO A 18 0.84 9.75 9.57
CA PRO A 18 2.00 10.47 10.10
C PRO A 18 1.90 10.76 11.60
N LYS A 19 0.69 11.00 12.12
CA LYS A 19 0.45 11.18 13.56
C LYS A 19 0.78 9.93 14.38
N HIS A 20 0.70 8.75 13.77
CA HIS A 20 0.96 7.45 14.40
C HIS A 20 2.23 6.77 13.88
N ALA A 21 3.08 7.50 13.15
CA ALA A 21 4.25 6.91 12.51
C ALA A 21 5.22 6.26 13.49
N ARG A 22 5.33 6.79 14.71
CA ARG A 22 6.19 6.25 15.79
C ARG A 22 5.62 4.96 16.38
N GLN A 23 4.29 4.81 16.43
CA GLN A 23 3.60 3.64 16.94
C GLN A 23 3.57 2.48 15.93
N ILE A 24 3.80 2.77 14.63
CA ILE A 24 3.89 1.71 13.62
C ILE A 24 5.19 0.96 13.79
N MET A 25 5.08 -0.22 14.40
CA MET A 25 6.20 -1.07 14.76
C MET A 25 6.84 -1.72 13.52
N ALA A 26 8.16 -1.66 13.43
CA ALA A 26 8.95 -2.23 12.33
C ALA A 26 9.80 -3.41 12.82
N ASP A 27 9.14 -4.44 13.35
CA ASP A 27 9.81 -5.63 13.86
C ASP A 27 9.51 -6.84 12.94
N LYS A 28 10.55 -7.36 12.27
CA LYS A 28 10.42 -8.51 11.38
C LYS A 28 10.16 -9.84 12.11
N LYS A 29 10.38 -9.89 13.41
CA LYS A 29 10.13 -11.08 14.23
C LYS A 29 8.64 -11.26 14.50
N ILE A 30 7.87 -10.16 14.50
CA ILE A 30 6.44 -10.18 14.72
C ILE A 30 5.74 -10.61 13.43
N LYS A 31 5.13 -11.79 13.44
CA LYS A 31 4.44 -12.41 12.29
C LYS A 31 2.95 -12.60 12.54
N ASN A 32 2.55 -12.68 13.80
CA ASN A 32 1.18 -12.97 14.22
C ASN A 32 0.84 -12.28 15.55
N VAL A 33 -0.40 -12.40 15.98
CA VAL A 33 -0.92 -11.78 17.21
C VAL A 33 -0.24 -12.31 18.49
N PHE A 34 0.19 -13.55 18.49
CA PHE A 34 0.88 -14.11 19.65
C PHE A 34 2.28 -13.53 19.84
N ASP A 35 3.00 -13.27 18.74
CA ASP A 35 4.30 -12.59 18.80
C ASP A 35 4.13 -11.18 19.39
N VAL A 36 3.03 -10.49 19.06
CA VAL A 36 2.69 -9.19 19.65
C VAL A 36 2.39 -9.35 21.15
N ALA A 37 1.56 -10.33 21.52
CA ALA A 37 1.18 -10.57 22.91
C ALA A 37 2.41 -10.90 23.77
N THR A 38 3.26 -11.80 23.31
CA THR A 38 4.51 -12.16 24.01
C THR A 38 5.41 -10.94 24.20
N LYS A 39 5.61 -10.16 23.13
CA LYS A 39 6.44 -8.96 23.17
C LYS A 39 5.91 -7.93 24.19
N LEU A 40 4.61 -7.64 24.15
CA LEU A 40 4.00 -6.71 25.10
C LEU A 40 4.10 -7.19 26.55
N TYR A 41 3.95 -8.50 26.75
CA TYR A 41 4.13 -9.09 28.08
C TYR A 41 5.57 -8.98 28.57
N ASP A 42 6.54 -9.25 27.72
CA ASP A 42 7.98 -9.12 28.03
C ASP A 42 8.38 -7.65 28.32
N GLU A 43 7.67 -6.70 27.67
CA GLU A 43 7.81 -5.24 27.95
C GLU A 43 7.10 -4.81 29.25
N GLY A 44 6.44 -5.74 29.98
CA GLY A 44 5.85 -5.51 31.31
C GLY A 44 4.40 -5.05 31.31
N TYR A 45 3.73 -5.02 30.14
CA TYR A 45 2.29 -4.70 30.10
C TYR A 45 1.46 -5.77 30.77
N LYS A 46 0.49 -5.36 31.59
CA LYS A 46 -0.45 -6.24 32.31
C LYS A 46 -1.84 -6.26 31.67
N HIS A 47 -2.22 -5.15 31.07
CA HIS A 47 -3.51 -4.99 30.40
C HIS A 47 -3.27 -4.67 28.92
N VAL A 48 -3.99 -5.37 28.05
CA VAL A 48 -3.90 -5.16 26.60
C VAL A 48 -5.28 -5.02 26.00
N SER A 49 -5.39 -4.18 24.98
CA SER A 49 -6.60 -4.05 24.17
C SER A 49 -6.25 -4.27 22.71
N LEU A 50 -6.88 -5.26 22.07
CA LEU A 50 -6.73 -5.56 20.67
C LEU A 50 -7.93 -5.02 19.90
N VAL A 51 -7.70 -4.16 18.91
CA VAL A 51 -8.74 -3.63 18.02
C VAL A 51 -8.73 -4.45 16.74
N VAL A 52 -9.87 -5.05 16.39
CA VAL A 52 -10.02 -5.92 15.22
C VAL A 52 -11.34 -5.64 14.50
N GLY A 53 -11.47 -6.06 13.25
CA GLY A 53 -12.76 -6.06 12.56
C GLY A 53 -13.78 -6.96 13.30
N SER A 54 -15.06 -6.60 13.21
CA SER A 54 -16.15 -7.34 13.88
C SER A 54 -16.18 -8.83 13.52
N ASP A 55 -15.85 -9.17 12.27
CA ASP A 55 -15.76 -10.53 11.73
C ASP A 55 -14.74 -11.43 12.48
N ARG A 56 -13.74 -10.83 13.13
CA ARG A 56 -12.67 -11.54 13.85
C ARG A 56 -12.71 -11.44 15.36
N LEU A 57 -13.65 -10.70 15.90
CA LEU A 57 -13.72 -10.39 17.33
C LEU A 57 -13.77 -11.68 18.19
N ASN A 58 -14.67 -12.59 17.85
CA ASN A 58 -14.85 -13.84 18.58
C ASN A 58 -13.64 -14.77 18.46
N GLU A 59 -13.07 -14.87 17.26
CA GLU A 59 -11.87 -15.66 17.00
C GLU A 59 -10.71 -15.21 17.92
N PHE A 60 -10.37 -13.94 17.92
CA PHE A 60 -9.27 -13.43 18.74
C PHE A 60 -9.57 -13.47 20.24
N LYS A 61 -10.83 -13.26 20.65
CA LYS A 61 -11.23 -13.37 22.04
C LYS A 61 -10.98 -14.79 22.58
N VAL A 62 -11.44 -15.80 21.86
CA VAL A 62 -11.22 -17.20 22.25
C VAL A 62 -9.73 -17.55 22.21
N LEU A 63 -9.04 -17.16 21.13
CA LEU A 63 -7.66 -17.53 20.88
C LEU A 63 -6.70 -16.97 21.94
N LEU A 64 -6.76 -15.67 22.21
CA LEU A 64 -5.85 -15.02 23.15
C LEU A 64 -6.10 -15.45 24.60
N ASN A 65 -7.38 -15.64 25.00
CA ASN A 65 -7.69 -16.11 26.34
C ASN A 65 -7.32 -17.59 26.55
N LYS A 66 -7.45 -18.43 25.51
CA LYS A 66 -7.08 -19.85 25.58
C LYS A 66 -5.61 -20.07 25.95
N TYR A 67 -4.72 -19.20 25.47
CA TYR A 67 -3.29 -19.30 25.66
C TYR A 67 -2.72 -18.37 26.74
N ASN A 68 -3.55 -17.53 27.34
CA ASN A 68 -3.15 -16.68 28.47
C ASN A 68 -2.72 -17.53 29.66
N GLY A 69 -1.53 -17.27 30.19
CA GLY A 69 -0.93 -18.06 31.27
C GLY A 69 -0.37 -19.43 30.85
N LYS A 70 -0.32 -19.73 29.55
CA LYS A 70 0.18 -21.02 29.04
C LYS A 70 1.43 -20.82 28.20
N ARG A 71 2.47 -21.60 28.49
CA ARG A 71 3.66 -21.68 27.66
C ARG A 71 3.36 -22.52 26.41
N ALA A 72 3.61 -21.95 25.24
CA ALA A 72 3.38 -22.63 23.98
C ALA A 72 4.49 -22.29 22.96
N ARG A 73 4.37 -22.80 21.74
CA ARG A 73 5.37 -22.59 20.67
C ARG A 73 5.65 -21.12 20.32
N HIS A 74 4.67 -20.26 20.55
CA HIS A 74 4.78 -18.81 20.32
C HIS A 74 5.40 -18.04 21.50
N GLY A 75 5.78 -18.70 22.60
CA GLY A 75 6.28 -18.10 23.82
C GLY A 75 5.28 -18.15 24.96
N PHE A 76 5.35 -17.18 25.86
CA PHE A 76 4.50 -17.08 27.05
C PHE A 76 4.01 -15.62 27.21
N TYR A 77 2.74 -15.47 27.58
CA TYR A 77 2.17 -14.24 28.09
C TYR A 77 1.12 -14.56 29.15
N ASN A 78 0.97 -13.68 30.11
CA ASN A 78 -0.02 -13.80 31.19
C ASN A 78 -0.54 -12.42 31.58
N PHE A 79 -1.49 -11.91 30.79
CA PHE A 79 -2.12 -10.63 31.05
C PHE A 79 -3.22 -10.77 32.11
N GLU A 80 -3.34 -9.76 32.96
CA GLU A 80 -4.44 -9.63 33.91
C GLU A 80 -5.76 -9.32 33.21
N LYS A 81 -5.67 -8.56 32.08
CA LYS A 81 -6.84 -8.19 31.29
C LYS A 81 -6.52 -8.16 29.80
N ILE A 82 -7.32 -8.87 29.02
CA ILE A 82 -7.32 -8.85 27.56
C ILE A 82 -8.67 -8.33 27.09
N ASN A 83 -8.69 -7.14 26.49
CA ASN A 83 -9.89 -6.57 25.86
C ASN A 83 -9.80 -6.81 24.36
N ILE A 84 -10.88 -7.27 23.76
CA ILE A 84 -11.02 -7.31 22.31
C ILE A 84 -12.09 -6.29 21.91
N ILE A 85 -11.73 -5.32 21.09
CA ILE A 85 -12.58 -4.18 20.74
C ILE A 85 -12.84 -4.23 19.24
N SER A 86 -14.11 -4.09 18.84
CA SER A 86 -14.47 -3.97 17.44
C SER A 86 -14.05 -2.62 16.87
N ALA A 87 -13.41 -2.65 15.70
CA ALA A 87 -13.17 -1.46 14.89
C ALA A 87 -14.41 -1.04 14.07
N GLY A 88 -15.52 -1.75 14.24
CA GLY A 88 -16.75 -1.61 13.45
C GLY A 88 -16.82 -2.63 12.30
N ASP A 89 -17.98 -2.63 11.67
CA ASP A 89 -18.22 -3.46 10.50
C ASP A 89 -17.57 -2.83 9.26
N ARG A 90 -17.06 -3.69 8.42
CA ARG A 90 -16.57 -3.27 7.13
C ARG A 90 -17.68 -3.39 6.11
N ASP A 91 -18.06 -2.29 5.51
CA ASP A 91 -18.95 -2.26 4.35
C ASP A 91 -18.10 -2.44 3.07
N PRO A 92 -18.16 -3.62 2.43
CA PRO A 92 -17.40 -3.86 1.19
C PRO A 92 -17.92 -3.04 0.01
N ASP A 93 -19.13 -2.52 0.10
CA ASP A 93 -19.80 -1.75 -0.96
C ASP A 93 -19.68 -0.23 -0.73
N ALA A 94 -19.13 0.19 0.41
CA ALA A 94 -18.89 1.59 0.69
C ALA A 94 -17.89 2.21 -0.29
N ASP A 95 -18.13 3.47 -0.64
CA ASP A 95 -17.23 4.26 -1.48
C ASP A 95 -15.94 4.66 -0.74
N GLY A 96 -14.87 4.84 -1.53
CA GLY A 96 -13.58 5.34 -1.04
C GLY A 96 -12.81 4.33 -0.18
N ALA A 97 -12.07 4.85 0.80
CA ALA A 97 -11.15 4.05 1.61
C ALA A 97 -11.86 3.01 2.48
N THR A 98 -13.10 3.27 2.90
CA THR A 98 -13.89 2.38 3.79
C THR A 98 -14.26 1.07 3.09
N GLY A 99 -14.68 1.13 1.84
CA GLY A 99 -15.02 -0.06 1.03
C GLY A 99 -13.82 -0.71 0.33
N MET A 100 -12.64 -0.07 0.40
CA MET A 100 -11.47 -0.54 -0.32
C MET A 100 -10.76 -1.68 0.41
N SER A 101 -10.38 -2.73 -0.32
CA SER A 101 -9.61 -3.87 0.18
C SER A 101 -8.26 -3.97 -0.51
N ALA A 102 -7.32 -4.69 0.11
CA ALA A 102 -6.05 -5.00 -0.54
C ALA A 102 -6.24 -5.75 -1.87
N SER A 103 -7.31 -6.52 -2.01
CA SER A 103 -7.67 -7.19 -3.27
C SER A 103 -8.20 -6.19 -4.30
N LYS A 104 -9.13 -5.31 -3.92
CA LYS A 104 -9.63 -4.24 -4.79
C LYS A 104 -8.51 -3.30 -5.24
N MET A 105 -7.56 -2.96 -4.32
CA MET A 105 -6.39 -2.15 -4.66
C MET A 105 -5.50 -2.83 -5.71
N ARG A 106 -5.22 -4.13 -5.57
CA ARG A 106 -4.46 -4.86 -6.58
C ARG A 106 -5.21 -4.96 -7.91
N GLN A 107 -6.51 -5.20 -7.88
CA GLN A 107 -7.34 -5.23 -9.08
C GLN A 107 -7.32 -3.89 -9.82
N ALA A 108 -7.41 -2.76 -9.12
CA ALA A 108 -7.27 -1.44 -9.73
C ALA A 108 -5.90 -1.27 -10.43
N VAL A 109 -4.83 -1.82 -9.83
CA VAL A 109 -3.50 -1.82 -10.43
C VAL A 109 -3.45 -2.71 -11.68
N GLU A 110 -4.06 -3.89 -11.67
CA GLU A 110 -4.15 -4.79 -12.83
C GLU A 110 -4.93 -4.14 -13.99
N GLN A 111 -6.02 -3.46 -13.65
CA GLN A 111 -6.87 -2.71 -14.59
C GLN A 111 -6.26 -1.39 -15.06
N LYS A 112 -5.08 -1.01 -14.54
CA LYS A 112 -4.41 0.27 -14.80
C LYS A 112 -5.25 1.49 -14.38
N ASP A 113 -6.17 1.32 -13.46
CA ASP A 113 -7.04 2.35 -12.92
C ASP A 113 -6.41 3.02 -11.70
N PHE A 114 -5.60 4.07 -11.96
CA PHE A 114 -5.00 4.85 -10.89
C PHE A 114 -6.04 5.64 -10.09
N THR A 115 -7.12 6.08 -10.73
CA THR A 115 -8.18 6.85 -10.07
C THR A 115 -8.83 6.01 -8.99
N LYS A 116 -9.25 4.80 -9.33
CA LYS A 116 -9.83 3.85 -8.38
C LYS A 116 -8.82 3.46 -7.29
N PHE A 117 -7.56 3.27 -7.63
CA PHE A 117 -6.51 3.00 -6.65
C PHE A 117 -6.37 4.16 -5.66
N SER A 118 -6.35 5.42 -6.13
CA SER A 118 -6.17 6.60 -5.29
C SER A 118 -7.33 6.83 -4.33
N GLN A 119 -8.55 6.43 -4.68
CA GLN A 119 -9.72 6.50 -3.80
C GLN A 119 -9.56 5.65 -2.53
N GLY A 120 -8.77 4.58 -2.59
CA GLY A 120 -8.45 3.73 -1.43
C GLY A 120 -7.35 4.28 -0.52
N LEU A 121 -6.81 5.45 -0.80
CA LEU A 121 -5.72 6.05 -0.03
C LEU A 121 -6.24 7.18 0.88
N PRO A 122 -5.58 7.42 2.02
CA PRO A 122 -5.91 8.54 2.88
C PRO A 122 -5.73 9.89 2.16
N ARG A 123 -6.61 10.85 2.43
CA ARG A 123 -6.60 12.19 1.80
C ARG A 123 -5.31 13.00 2.02
N ASN A 124 -4.55 12.68 3.06
CA ASN A 124 -3.28 13.34 3.37
C ASN A 124 -2.10 12.85 2.51
N MET A 125 -2.30 11.82 1.69
CA MET A 125 -1.27 11.34 0.79
C MET A 125 -1.27 12.17 -0.50
N SER A 126 -0.12 12.75 -0.84
CA SER A 126 0.03 13.54 -2.06
C SER A 126 -0.14 12.65 -3.30
N ASN A 127 -0.57 13.25 -4.42
CA ASN A 127 -0.71 12.54 -5.71
C ASN A 127 0.61 11.89 -6.15
N THR A 128 1.73 12.56 -5.92
CA THR A 128 3.08 12.02 -6.21
C THR A 128 3.39 10.76 -5.39
N GLU A 129 3.05 10.76 -4.11
CA GLU A 129 3.25 9.59 -3.24
C GLU A 129 2.29 8.45 -3.59
N ALA A 130 1.04 8.77 -3.92
CA ALA A 130 0.06 7.81 -4.41
C ALA A 130 0.53 7.11 -5.69
N LYS A 131 1.07 7.87 -6.66
CA LYS A 131 1.66 7.31 -7.88
C LYS A 131 2.87 6.44 -7.60
N ARG A 132 3.74 6.84 -6.67
CA ARG A 132 4.90 6.01 -6.25
C ARG A 132 4.42 4.68 -5.62
N LEU A 133 3.44 4.72 -4.73
CA LEU A 133 2.87 3.50 -4.14
C LEU A 133 2.23 2.62 -5.21
N TYR A 134 1.44 3.19 -6.12
CA TYR A 134 0.84 2.48 -7.23
C TYR A 134 1.89 1.75 -8.08
N ASN A 135 2.98 2.42 -8.43
CA ASN A 135 4.07 1.83 -9.20
C ASN A 135 4.80 0.74 -8.41
N SER A 136 5.04 0.94 -7.10
CA SER A 136 5.63 -0.10 -6.25
C SER A 136 4.76 -1.36 -6.22
N VAL A 137 3.43 -1.20 -6.13
CA VAL A 137 2.49 -2.33 -6.18
C VAL A 137 2.55 -3.01 -7.54
N ARG A 138 2.54 -2.26 -8.65
CA ARG A 138 2.67 -2.81 -10.01
C ARG A 138 3.94 -3.65 -10.17
N MET A 139 5.08 -3.11 -9.79
CA MET A 139 6.36 -3.82 -9.86
C MET A 139 6.34 -5.10 -9.01
N GLY A 140 5.84 -5.01 -7.78
CA GLY A 140 5.74 -6.16 -6.89
C GLY A 140 4.77 -7.25 -7.36
N MET A 141 3.80 -6.89 -8.21
CA MET A 141 2.91 -7.83 -8.90
C MET A 141 3.54 -8.44 -10.16
N GLY A 142 4.71 -7.96 -10.58
CA GLY A 142 5.37 -8.38 -11.81
C GLY A 142 4.74 -7.78 -13.07
N LEU A 143 3.91 -6.75 -12.91
CA LEU A 143 3.34 -6.02 -14.03
C LEU A 143 4.43 -5.07 -14.55
N LYS A 144 5.01 -5.41 -15.70
CA LYS A 144 6.01 -4.56 -16.34
C LYS A 144 5.45 -3.16 -16.58
N GLU A 145 6.24 -2.13 -16.34
CA GLU A 145 5.94 -0.82 -16.90
C GLU A 145 5.78 -1.01 -18.40
N GLN A 146 4.61 -0.69 -18.94
CA GLN A 146 4.58 -0.38 -20.35
C GLN A 146 5.45 0.87 -20.48
N LYS A 147 6.60 0.72 -21.12
CA LYS A 147 7.34 1.87 -21.59
C LYS A 147 6.38 2.63 -22.50
N ILE A 148 5.84 3.73 -22.01
CA ILE A 148 5.01 4.67 -22.78
C ILE A 148 5.80 5.17 -23.99
N PHE A 149 7.08 4.85 -24.07
CA PHE A 149 8.03 5.23 -25.11
C PHE A 149 8.29 4.14 -26.17
N GLN A 150 7.36 3.23 -26.43
CA GLN A 150 7.58 2.26 -27.53
C GLN A 150 7.47 2.87 -28.93
N ASN A 151 7.05 4.14 -29.03
CA ASN A 151 7.01 4.86 -30.30
C ASN A 151 7.75 6.20 -30.20
N LEU A 152 9.03 6.17 -29.81
CA LEU A 152 9.92 7.29 -30.15
C LEU A 152 10.12 7.24 -31.68
N ILE A 153 9.29 7.97 -32.39
CA ILE A 153 9.55 8.28 -33.80
C ILE A 153 10.81 9.14 -33.78
N LYS A 154 11.93 8.57 -34.25
CA LYS A 154 13.16 9.32 -34.47
C LYS A 154 12.90 10.25 -35.65
N LEU A 155 12.60 11.50 -35.36
CA LEU A 155 12.43 12.55 -36.37
C LEU A 155 13.76 13.28 -36.46
N GLU A 156 14.46 13.10 -37.59
CA GLU A 156 15.80 13.65 -37.77
C GLU A 156 15.80 15.10 -38.26
N LYS A 157 14.65 15.60 -38.75
CA LYS A 157 14.53 16.97 -39.27
C LYS A 157 13.23 17.64 -38.79
N LEU A 158 13.29 18.94 -38.58
CA LEU A 158 12.13 19.75 -38.16
C LEU A 158 10.97 19.71 -39.18
N SER A 159 11.31 19.55 -40.47
CA SER A 159 10.36 19.36 -41.59
C SER A 159 9.49 18.11 -41.37
N ASP A 160 10.11 17.03 -40.93
CA ASP A 160 9.45 15.72 -40.75
C ASP A 160 8.50 15.73 -39.58
N ILE A 161 8.87 16.49 -38.53
CA ILE A 161 8.01 16.71 -37.35
C ILE A 161 6.77 17.48 -37.78
N ARG A 162 6.92 18.53 -38.55
CA ARG A 162 5.82 19.37 -39.00
C ARG A 162 4.85 18.62 -39.91
N GLU A 163 5.39 17.83 -40.85
CA GLU A 163 4.60 16.99 -41.75
C GLU A 163 3.84 15.90 -41.00
N ALA A 164 4.49 15.22 -40.04
CA ALA A 164 3.88 14.19 -39.24
C ALA A 164 2.79 14.75 -38.27
N TYR A 165 2.97 15.97 -37.77
CA TYR A 165 1.96 16.68 -36.98
C TYR A 165 0.73 17.02 -37.82
N VAL A 166 0.92 17.58 -39.00
CA VAL A 166 -0.16 17.94 -39.95
C VAL A 166 -0.96 16.71 -40.37
N LYS A 167 -0.27 15.56 -40.54
CA LYS A 167 -0.88 14.29 -40.89
C LYS A 167 -1.53 13.57 -39.67
N GLY A 168 -1.46 14.15 -38.47
CA GLY A 168 -2.01 13.57 -37.24
C GLY A 168 -1.33 12.27 -36.80
N MET A 169 -0.10 12.03 -37.28
CA MET A 169 0.68 10.84 -36.97
C MET A 169 1.45 10.96 -35.67
N ILE A 170 1.68 12.18 -35.18
CA ILE A 170 2.37 12.50 -33.94
C ILE A 170 1.61 13.61 -33.22
N PHE A 171 1.55 13.51 -31.89
CA PHE A 171 0.97 14.47 -30.97
C PHE A 171 -0.49 14.88 -31.27
N LYS A 172 -1.36 14.67 -30.30
CA LYS A 172 -2.71 15.23 -30.28
C LYS A 172 -2.76 16.34 -29.23
N ILE A 173 -3.71 17.26 -29.34
CA ILE A 173 -3.95 18.27 -28.31
C ILE A 173 -4.23 17.55 -26.98
N GLY A 174 -3.36 17.80 -25.97
CA GLY A 174 -3.41 17.16 -24.66
C GLY A 174 -2.33 16.10 -24.41
N ASP A 175 -1.52 15.74 -25.41
CA ASP A 175 -0.40 14.82 -25.21
C ASP A 175 0.76 15.49 -24.45
N HIS A 176 1.33 14.76 -23.50
CA HIS A 176 2.53 15.20 -22.80
C HIS A 176 3.77 14.80 -23.56
N VAL A 177 4.54 15.77 -23.99
CA VAL A 177 5.79 15.59 -24.77
C VAL A 177 6.99 15.85 -23.89
N VAL A 178 7.97 14.93 -23.88
CA VAL A 178 9.28 15.17 -23.27
C VAL A 178 10.27 15.50 -24.39
N VAL A 179 10.70 16.73 -24.43
CA VAL A 179 11.79 17.16 -25.34
C VAL A 179 13.13 16.87 -24.65
N LYS A 180 14.00 16.09 -25.26
CA LYS A 180 15.42 16.04 -24.91
C LYS A 180 16.16 17.04 -25.77
N GLU A 181 16.68 18.08 -25.16
CA GLU A 181 17.71 18.89 -25.78
C GLU A 181 18.96 18.04 -25.87
N ASN A 182 19.55 17.96 -27.08
CA ASN A 182 20.87 17.42 -27.21
C ASN A 182 21.83 18.46 -26.64
N ASP A 183 22.54 18.10 -25.58
CA ASP A 183 23.72 18.86 -25.13
C ASP A 183 24.83 18.71 -26.16
N GLU A 184 24.78 19.51 -27.22
CA GLU A 184 25.99 19.86 -27.98
C GLU A 184 26.62 21.08 -27.31
N VAL A 185 27.63 20.79 -26.51
CA VAL A 185 28.57 21.80 -26.02
C VAL A 185 29.44 22.20 -27.19
N THR A 186 29.30 23.43 -27.63
CA THR A 186 30.33 24.14 -28.41
C THR A 186 31.38 24.69 -27.46
#